data_8565a440ccf463d22fc954e2daedd02b
#
_entry.id   8565a440ccf463d22fc954e2daedd02b
#
_cell.length_a   1.000
_cell.length_b   1.000
_cell.length_c   1.000
_cell.angle_alpha   90.00
_cell.angle_beta   90.00
_cell.angle_gamma   90.00
#
_symmetry.space_group_name_H-M   'P 1'
#
loop_
_entity.id
_entity.type
_entity.pdbx_description
1 polymer ?
#
loop_
_entity_poly.entity_id
_entity_poly.type
_entity_poly.pdbx_seq_one_letter_code
_entity_poly.pdbx_strand_id
1 'polypeptide(L)'
;IAGPIFLPATTMALTFAEFDHTLRDGRVVHVREMRPEDEGEFVQTFDRLSPDARYMRFMRFVKAPDMKRLREVLGSLHEHGFGLVATVPAADGYDIVGSAIYFLGKDPSVCEFATTVDGDFAGAGLGRLVMTTLIAEAKKRGVAVMEGFVLSENKPMLRLAARLGFAIASDPDDRSVSYCT
;
A
#
# COMPACT_ATOMS: atom_id res chain seq x y z
N ILE A 1 -43.84 14.12 -26.72
CA ILE A 1 -42.59 13.35 -27.04
C ILE A 1 -41.71 13.44 -25.82
N ALA A 2 -41.73 12.37 -25.00
CA ALA A 2 -40.91 12.29 -23.80
C ALA A 2 -39.47 11.86 -24.22
N GLY A 3 -38.47 12.70 -23.92
CA GLY A 3 -37.06 12.38 -24.12
C GLY A 3 -36.61 11.29 -23.15
N PRO A 4 -35.52 10.59 -23.46
CA PRO A 4 -35.02 9.52 -22.60
C PRO A 4 -34.54 10.10 -21.24
N ILE A 5 -35.09 9.54 -20.17
CA ILE A 5 -34.63 9.81 -18.80
C ILE A 5 -33.30 9.09 -18.63
N PHE A 6 -32.20 9.87 -18.64
CA PHE A 6 -30.90 9.37 -18.21
C PHE A 6 -30.97 9.20 -16.68
N LEU A 7 -31.15 7.98 -16.23
CA LEU A 7 -30.82 7.62 -14.84
C LEU A 7 -29.31 7.68 -14.68
N PRO A 8 -28.77 8.40 -13.68
CA PRO A 8 -27.35 8.34 -13.39
C PRO A 8 -27.01 6.90 -13.07
N ALA A 9 -26.00 6.35 -13.74
CA ALA A 9 -25.44 5.07 -13.38
C ALA A 9 -24.98 5.17 -11.91
N THR A 10 -25.70 4.50 -11.03
CA THR A 10 -25.24 4.34 -9.63
C THR A 10 -23.95 3.55 -9.71
N THR A 11 -22.83 4.25 -9.66
CA THR A 11 -21.52 3.61 -9.47
C THR A 11 -21.59 2.94 -8.11
N MET A 12 -21.89 1.65 -8.07
CA MET A 12 -21.75 0.86 -6.85
C MET A 12 -20.30 1.02 -6.39
N ALA A 13 -20.11 1.68 -5.25
CA ALA A 13 -18.82 1.78 -4.63
C ALA A 13 -18.28 0.34 -4.45
N LEU A 14 -17.14 0.05 -5.08
CA LEU A 14 -16.49 -1.25 -4.95
C LEU A 14 -16.05 -1.41 -3.50
N THR A 15 -16.80 -2.17 -2.72
CA THR A 15 -16.49 -2.45 -1.32
C THR A 15 -15.43 -3.54 -1.26
N PHE A 16 -14.37 -3.30 -0.50
CA PHE A 16 -13.35 -4.31 -0.22
C PHE A 16 -13.90 -5.32 0.79
N ALA A 17 -13.79 -6.61 0.48
CA ALA A 17 -14.14 -7.68 1.42
C ALA A 17 -12.93 -7.97 2.32
N GLU A 18 -13.08 -7.68 3.61
CA GLU A 18 -12.08 -8.00 4.64
C GLU A 18 -11.96 -9.52 4.82
N PHE A 19 -10.74 -10.00 5.13
CA PHE A 19 -10.47 -11.42 5.30
C PHE A 19 -9.28 -11.70 6.22
N ASP A 20 -9.28 -12.89 6.82
CA ASP A 20 -8.14 -13.41 7.56
C ASP A 20 -7.23 -14.25 6.66
N HIS A 21 -5.93 -14.18 6.90
CA HIS A 21 -4.93 -14.95 6.17
C HIS A 21 -3.87 -15.53 7.10
N THR A 22 -3.58 -16.81 6.95
CA THR A 22 -2.50 -17.47 7.68
C THR A 22 -1.19 -17.33 6.90
N LEU A 23 -0.22 -16.67 7.51
CA LEU A 23 1.13 -16.51 6.96
C LEU A 23 1.90 -17.83 6.98
N ARG A 24 3.05 -17.88 6.30
CA ARG A 24 3.88 -19.09 6.19
C ARG A 24 4.39 -19.61 7.54
N ASP A 25 4.55 -18.73 8.52
CA ASP A 25 5.00 -19.05 9.88
C ASP A 25 3.86 -19.42 10.84
N GLY A 26 2.62 -19.50 10.32
CA GLY A 26 1.41 -19.86 11.08
C GLY A 26 0.69 -18.70 11.74
N ARG A 27 1.25 -17.48 11.74
CA ARG A 27 0.56 -16.30 12.28
C ARG A 27 -0.60 -15.92 11.37
N VAL A 28 -1.72 -15.51 11.99
CA VAL A 28 -2.91 -15.04 11.28
C VAL A 28 -2.91 -13.52 11.29
N VAL A 29 -3.17 -12.93 10.13
CA VAL A 29 -3.38 -11.50 9.97
C VAL A 29 -4.77 -11.24 9.42
N HIS A 30 -5.39 -10.14 9.87
CA HIS A 30 -6.64 -9.62 9.33
C HIS A 30 -6.33 -8.54 8.31
N VAL A 31 -6.83 -8.71 7.08
CA VAL A 31 -6.60 -7.77 5.97
C VAL A 31 -7.88 -6.99 5.72
N ARG A 32 -7.80 -5.67 5.82
CA ARG A 32 -8.91 -4.74 5.62
C ARG A 32 -8.48 -3.47 4.91
N GLU A 33 -9.48 -2.70 4.50
CA GLU A 33 -9.25 -1.37 3.96
C GLU A 33 -8.67 -0.44 5.05
N MET A 34 -7.76 0.44 4.62
CA MET A 34 -7.18 1.49 5.46
C MET A 34 -8.22 2.57 5.75
N ARG A 35 -8.23 3.07 6.98
CA ARG A 35 -9.23 4.02 7.47
C ARG A 35 -8.57 5.25 8.08
N PRO A 36 -9.24 6.43 8.11
CA PRO A 36 -8.72 7.61 8.79
C PRO A 36 -8.39 7.38 10.27
N GLU A 37 -9.15 6.50 10.94
CA GLU A 37 -8.98 6.13 12.35
C GLU A 37 -7.67 5.39 12.63
N ASP A 38 -7.01 4.88 11.59
CA ASP A 38 -5.70 4.21 11.70
C ASP A 38 -4.53 5.18 11.97
N GLU A 39 -4.78 6.50 12.00
CA GLU A 39 -3.73 7.54 12.18
C GLU A 39 -2.83 7.22 13.38
N GLY A 40 -3.42 6.96 14.55
CA GLY A 40 -2.66 6.66 15.77
C GLY A 40 -1.81 5.41 15.63
N GLU A 41 -2.34 4.37 15.00
CA GLU A 41 -1.64 3.12 14.79
C GLU A 41 -0.50 3.27 13.75
N PHE A 42 -0.65 4.12 12.75
CA PHE A 42 0.45 4.43 11.83
C PHE A 42 1.61 5.16 12.52
N VAL A 43 1.36 5.98 13.52
CA VAL A 43 2.41 6.58 14.36
C VAL A 43 3.16 5.49 15.14
N GLN A 44 2.45 4.58 15.79
CA GLN A 44 3.04 3.45 16.50
C GLN A 44 3.83 2.54 15.55
N THR A 45 3.27 2.23 14.37
CA THR A 45 3.95 1.46 13.33
C THR A 45 5.26 2.15 12.91
N PHE A 46 5.23 3.47 12.69
CA PHE A 46 6.44 4.23 12.37
C PHE A 46 7.49 4.08 13.47
N ASP A 47 7.11 4.15 14.72
CA ASP A 47 8.05 4.04 15.86
C ASP A 47 8.66 2.63 15.98
N ARG A 48 7.94 1.59 15.59
CA ARG A 48 8.43 0.20 15.51
C ARG A 48 9.41 -0.03 14.36
N LEU A 49 9.36 0.77 13.28
CA LEU A 49 10.29 0.64 12.17
C LEU A 49 11.72 1.00 12.57
N SER A 50 12.67 0.17 12.19
CA SER A 50 14.09 0.49 12.32
C SER A 50 14.47 1.72 11.46
N PRO A 51 15.55 2.44 11.79
CA PRO A 51 16.04 3.55 10.95
C PRO A 51 16.22 3.16 9.49
N ASP A 52 16.75 1.97 9.22
CA ASP A 52 16.93 1.46 7.85
C ASP A 52 15.60 1.20 7.16
N ALA A 53 14.62 0.61 7.86
CA ALA A 53 13.28 0.40 7.30
C ALA A 53 12.57 1.72 6.98
N ARG A 54 12.73 2.75 7.85
CA ARG A 54 12.23 4.10 7.56
C ARG A 54 12.91 4.69 6.33
N TYR A 55 14.24 4.58 6.23
CA TYR A 55 14.97 5.05 5.07
C TYR A 55 14.53 4.37 3.79
N MET A 56 14.41 3.03 3.79
CA MET A 56 13.91 2.27 2.65
C MET A 56 12.50 2.65 2.22
N ARG A 57 11.63 2.98 3.20
CA ARG A 57 10.23 3.34 2.94
C ARG A 57 10.07 4.76 2.41
N PHE A 58 10.81 5.72 2.96
CA PHE A 58 10.66 7.13 2.67
C PHE A 58 11.73 7.69 1.74
N MET A 59 12.70 6.86 1.34
CA MET A 59 13.87 7.22 0.51
C MET A 59 14.67 8.41 1.06
N ARG A 60 14.54 8.66 2.36
CA ARG A 60 15.24 9.71 3.12
C ARG A 60 15.26 9.37 4.61
N PHE A 61 16.19 9.99 5.33
CA PHE A 61 16.20 9.88 6.78
C PHE A 61 15.03 10.64 7.41
N VAL A 62 14.13 9.94 8.09
CA VAL A 62 12.95 10.49 8.75
C VAL A 62 12.98 10.14 10.23
N LYS A 63 12.98 11.16 11.09
CA LYS A 63 13.03 10.98 12.57
C LYS A 63 11.64 10.86 13.20
N ALA A 64 10.65 11.48 12.60
CA ALA A 64 9.27 11.48 13.07
C ALA A 64 8.30 11.45 11.88
N PRO A 65 7.09 10.91 12.04
CA PRO A 65 6.09 10.93 10.98
C PRO A 65 5.64 12.35 10.68
N ASP A 66 5.42 12.66 9.41
CA ASP A 66 4.77 13.89 8.98
C ASP A 66 3.25 13.73 9.17
N MET A 67 2.75 14.24 10.29
CA MET A 67 1.34 14.09 10.68
C MET A 67 0.39 14.78 9.69
N LYS A 68 0.80 15.91 9.13
CA LYS A 68 0.00 16.59 8.10
C LYS A 68 -0.14 15.71 6.87
N ARG A 69 0.98 15.21 6.38
CA ARG A 69 1.00 14.32 5.22
C ARG A 69 0.24 13.03 5.46
N LEU A 70 0.36 12.44 6.66
CA LEU A 70 -0.37 11.22 7.03
C LEU A 70 -1.88 11.44 6.96
N ARG A 71 -2.40 12.54 7.54
CA ARG A 71 -3.83 12.88 7.49
C ARG A 71 -4.32 13.16 6.08
N GLU A 72 -3.53 13.87 5.28
CA GLU A 72 -3.86 14.10 3.86
C GLU A 72 -3.96 12.77 3.10
N VAL A 73 -3.02 11.86 3.31
CA VAL A 73 -3.04 10.52 2.71
C VAL A 73 -4.29 9.76 3.12
N LEU A 74 -4.53 9.61 4.43
CA LEU A 74 -5.67 8.84 4.93
C LEU A 74 -7.02 9.44 4.50
N GLY A 75 -7.12 10.77 4.48
CA GLY A 75 -8.37 11.47 4.11
C GLY A 75 -8.68 11.43 2.61
N SER A 76 -7.68 11.28 1.76
CA SER A 76 -7.84 11.34 0.29
C SER A 76 -7.86 9.98 -0.41
N LEU A 77 -7.57 8.88 0.31
CA LEU A 77 -7.49 7.55 -0.29
C LEU A 77 -8.75 7.14 -1.05
N HIS A 78 -9.92 7.39 -0.49
CA HIS A 78 -11.20 6.99 -1.09
C HIS A 78 -11.53 7.74 -2.40
N GLU A 79 -10.93 8.93 -2.61
CA GLU A 79 -11.14 9.74 -3.82
C GLU A 79 -10.05 9.50 -4.86
N HIS A 80 -8.81 9.31 -4.42
CA HIS A 80 -7.65 9.36 -5.28
C HIS A 80 -6.80 8.09 -5.25
N GLY A 81 -7.26 7.01 -4.61
CA GLY A 81 -6.49 5.80 -4.51
C GLY A 81 -7.19 4.69 -3.75
N PHE A 82 -6.40 3.79 -3.20
CA PHE A 82 -6.86 2.72 -2.34
C PHE A 82 -5.72 2.29 -1.40
N GLY A 83 -6.06 1.94 -0.19
CA GLY A 83 -5.09 1.43 0.77
C GLY A 83 -5.66 0.30 1.61
N LEU A 84 -4.81 -0.64 1.95
CA LEU A 84 -5.13 -1.74 2.84
C LEU A 84 -4.07 -1.89 3.94
N VAL A 85 -4.50 -2.46 5.05
CA VAL A 85 -3.66 -2.83 6.18
C VAL A 85 -3.83 -4.30 6.50
N ALA A 86 -2.76 -4.90 7.01
CA ALA A 86 -2.79 -6.20 7.66
C ALA A 86 -2.54 -5.98 9.15
N THR A 87 -3.44 -6.45 9.99
CA THR A 87 -3.43 -6.23 11.43
C THR A 87 -3.35 -7.54 12.20
N VAL A 88 -2.84 -7.45 13.43
CA VAL A 88 -2.89 -8.52 14.43
C VAL A 88 -3.48 -7.96 15.72
N PRO A 89 -4.10 -8.79 16.58
CA PRO A 89 -4.58 -8.34 17.89
C PRO A 89 -3.42 -7.81 18.76
N ALA A 90 -3.67 -6.70 19.46
CA ALA A 90 -2.76 -6.09 20.41
C ALA A 90 -3.50 -5.69 21.70
N ALA A 91 -2.76 -5.34 22.76
CA ALA A 91 -3.34 -5.00 24.06
C ALA A 91 -4.22 -3.73 24.01
N ASP A 92 -3.92 -2.80 23.12
CA ASP A 92 -4.66 -1.56 22.88
C ASP A 92 -5.64 -1.65 21.70
N GLY A 93 -5.85 -2.87 21.17
CA GLY A 93 -6.79 -3.17 20.09
C GLY A 93 -6.14 -3.99 18.97
N TYR A 94 -5.32 -3.39 18.15
CA TYR A 94 -4.61 -4.05 17.05
C TYR A 94 -3.32 -3.32 16.71
N ASP A 95 -2.36 -4.07 16.18
CA ASP A 95 -1.15 -3.56 15.55
C ASP A 95 -1.26 -3.66 14.02
N ILE A 96 -0.92 -2.61 13.29
CA ILE A 96 -0.67 -2.68 11.85
C ILE A 96 0.72 -3.27 11.63
N VAL A 97 0.79 -4.45 11.05
CA VAL A 97 2.04 -5.16 10.76
C VAL A 97 2.44 -5.14 9.28
N GLY A 98 1.52 -4.69 8.44
CA GLY A 98 1.76 -4.47 7.02
C GLY A 98 0.76 -3.50 6.42
N SER A 99 1.18 -2.74 5.42
CA SER A 99 0.31 -1.86 4.66
C SER A 99 0.74 -1.77 3.20
N ALA A 100 -0.23 -1.54 2.33
CA ALA A 100 0.03 -1.22 0.93
C ALA A 100 -1.02 -0.21 0.46
N ILE A 101 -0.58 0.80 -0.27
CA ILE A 101 -1.42 1.84 -0.81
C ILE A 101 -1.04 2.11 -2.27
N TYR A 102 -1.98 2.63 -3.03
CA TYR A 102 -1.67 3.34 -4.27
C TYR A 102 -2.43 4.65 -4.37
N PHE A 103 -1.87 5.58 -5.10
CA PHE A 103 -2.53 6.82 -5.53
C PHE A 103 -2.57 6.89 -7.06
N LEU A 104 -3.70 7.37 -7.58
CA LEU A 104 -3.88 7.61 -9.00
C LEU A 104 -3.01 8.80 -9.44
N GLY A 105 -2.35 8.65 -10.59
CA GLY A 105 -1.62 9.72 -11.24
C GLY A 105 -2.55 10.75 -11.91
N LYS A 106 -1.97 11.64 -12.68
CA LYS A 106 -2.73 12.57 -13.55
C LYS A 106 -3.58 11.81 -14.58
N ASP A 107 -3.07 10.70 -15.07
CA ASP A 107 -3.82 9.69 -15.82
C ASP A 107 -4.42 8.71 -14.81
N PRO A 108 -5.74 8.61 -14.67
CA PRO A 108 -6.39 7.71 -13.72
C PRO A 108 -6.21 6.23 -14.04
N SER A 109 -5.69 5.89 -15.21
CA SER A 109 -5.30 4.52 -15.56
C SER A 109 -3.95 4.09 -14.97
N VAL A 110 -3.17 5.04 -14.43
CA VAL A 110 -1.84 4.82 -13.84
C VAL A 110 -1.86 5.14 -12.36
N CYS A 111 -1.27 4.28 -11.54
CA CYS A 111 -1.14 4.52 -10.11
C CYS A 111 0.28 4.27 -9.61
N GLU A 112 0.67 4.99 -8.56
CA GLU A 112 1.93 4.79 -7.85
C GLU A 112 1.67 4.08 -6.53
N PHE A 113 2.39 2.98 -6.28
CA PHE A 113 2.25 2.20 -5.05
C PHE A 113 3.31 2.52 -4.02
N ALA A 114 2.95 2.25 -2.75
CA ALA A 114 3.90 2.20 -1.65
C ALA A 114 3.48 1.09 -0.67
N THR A 115 4.46 0.40 -0.08
CA THR A 115 4.21 -0.68 0.88
C THR A 115 5.17 -0.61 2.06
N THR A 116 4.70 -1.10 3.19
CA THR A 116 5.50 -1.23 4.42
C THR A 116 5.16 -2.56 5.07
N VAL A 117 6.18 -3.25 5.58
CA VAL A 117 6.03 -4.49 6.35
C VAL A 117 6.87 -4.36 7.61
N ASP A 118 6.29 -4.71 8.74
CA ASP A 118 7.00 -4.78 10.01
C ASP A 118 8.13 -5.82 9.93
N GLY A 119 9.31 -5.48 10.48
CA GLY A 119 10.51 -6.32 10.42
C GLY A 119 10.31 -7.72 11.00
N ASP A 120 9.49 -7.86 12.05
CA ASP A 120 9.18 -9.13 12.69
C ASP A 120 8.34 -10.05 11.80
N PHE A 121 7.73 -9.51 10.75
CA PHE A 121 6.98 -10.26 9.74
C PHE A 121 7.73 -10.43 8.42
N ALA A 122 9.01 -10.02 8.38
CA ALA A 122 9.84 -10.21 7.20
C ALA A 122 10.00 -11.70 6.87
N GLY A 123 9.91 -12.04 5.58
CA GLY A 123 10.01 -13.44 5.13
C GLY A 123 8.79 -14.31 5.36
N ALA A 124 7.80 -13.89 6.16
CA ALA A 124 6.57 -14.66 6.42
C ALA A 124 5.55 -14.64 5.25
N GLY A 125 5.82 -13.88 4.21
CA GLY A 125 4.94 -13.76 3.05
C GLY A 125 3.98 -12.57 3.10
N LEU A 126 4.03 -11.75 4.16
CA LEU A 126 3.13 -10.62 4.36
C LEU A 126 3.26 -9.58 3.23
N GLY A 127 4.47 -9.21 2.82
CA GLY A 127 4.67 -8.27 1.72
C GLY A 127 4.04 -8.74 0.40
N ARG A 128 4.13 -10.04 0.11
CA ARG A 128 3.46 -10.64 -1.06
C ARG A 128 1.93 -10.55 -0.93
N LEU A 129 1.40 -10.87 0.25
CA LEU A 129 -0.04 -10.82 0.52
C LEU A 129 -0.59 -9.42 0.25
N VAL A 130 -0.05 -8.39 0.91
CA VAL A 130 -0.57 -7.02 0.79
C VAL A 130 -0.41 -6.47 -0.63
N MET A 131 0.70 -6.76 -1.31
CA MET A 131 0.90 -6.30 -2.69
C MET A 131 0.02 -7.03 -3.71
N THR A 132 -0.15 -8.37 -3.60
CA THR A 132 -1.08 -9.11 -4.48
C THR A 132 -2.51 -8.62 -4.31
N THR A 133 -2.93 -8.36 -3.09
CA THR A 133 -4.27 -7.83 -2.79
C THR A 133 -4.43 -6.43 -3.37
N LEU A 134 -3.43 -5.56 -3.19
CA LEU A 134 -3.43 -4.20 -3.75
C LEU A 134 -3.55 -4.21 -5.28
N ILE A 135 -2.76 -5.05 -5.96
CA ILE A 135 -2.79 -5.20 -7.43
C ILE A 135 -4.17 -5.69 -7.89
N ALA A 136 -4.76 -6.67 -7.20
CA ALA A 136 -6.08 -7.17 -7.53
C ALA A 136 -7.17 -6.09 -7.41
N GLU A 137 -7.11 -5.29 -6.34
CA GLU A 137 -8.05 -4.17 -6.14
C GLU A 137 -7.83 -3.03 -7.16
N ALA A 138 -6.60 -2.71 -7.51
CA ALA A 138 -6.30 -1.75 -8.56
C ALA A 138 -6.92 -2.17 -9.91
N LYS A 139 -6.75 -3.44 -10.30
CA LYS A 139 -7.35 -4.00 -11.52
C LYS A 139 -8.89 -3.93 -11.50
N LYS A 140 -9.53 -4.29 -10.38
CA LYS A 140 -11.00 -4.19 -10.23
C LYS A 140 -11.48 -2.75 -10.40
N ARG A 141 -10.68 -1.77 -10.01
CA ARG A 141 -10.97 -0.33 -10.08
C ARG A 141 -10.55 0.31 -11.42
N GLY A 142 -10.12 -0.50 -12.40
CA GLY A 142 -9.82 -0.04 -13.75
C GLY A 142 -8.42 0.54 -13.94
N VAL A 143 -7.53 0.38 -12.96
CA VAL A 143 -6.12 0.79 -13.10
C VAL A 143 -5.42 -0.16 -14.07
N ALA A 144 -4.78 0.38 -15.09
CA ALA A 144 -4.08 -0.38 -16.12
C ALA A 144 -2.59 -0.58 -15.80
N VAL A 145 -1.96 0.44 -15.20
CA VAL A 145 -0.53 0.44 -14.89
C VAL A 145 -0.32 0.78 -13.42
N MET A 146 0.47 -0.03 -12.74
CA MET A 146 0.94 0.24 -11.39
C MET A 146 2.45 0.43 -11.43
N GLU A 147 2.92 1.54 -10.90
CA GLU A 147 4.33 1.88 -10.86
C GLU A 147 4.78 2.22 -9.45
N GLY A 148 6.09 2.24 -9.23
CA GLY A 148 6.65 2.63 -7.94
C GLY A 148 8.16 2.78 -8.01
N PHE A 149 8.67 3.57 -7.08
CA PHE A 149 10.09 3.84 -6.92
C PHE A 149 10.61 3.07 -5.70
N VAL A 150 11.72 2.39 -5.88
CA VAL A 150 12.35 1.57 -4.84
C VAL A 150 13.84 1.86 -4.81
N LEU A 151 14.41 2.10 -3.63
CA LEU A 151 15.86 2.24 -3.53
C LEU A 151 16.56 0.98 -4.09
N SER A 152 17.58 1.19 -4.93
CA SER A 152 18.30 0.10 -5.60
C SER A 152 19.01 -0.86 -4.63
N GLU A 153 19.25 -0.42 -3.41
CA GLU A 153 19.75 -1.23 -2.30
C GLU A 153 18.67 -2.06 -1.59
N ASN A 154 17.38 -1.72 -1.74
CA ASN A 154 16.28 -2.49 -1.16
C ASN A 154 16.02 -3.79 -1.94
N LYS A 155 16.99 -4.69 -1.89
CA LYS A 155 16.94 -5.97 -2.60
C LYS A 155 15.73 -6.84 -2.25
N PRO A 156 15.23 -6.89 -0.98
CA PRO A 156 14.03 -7.63 -0.67
C PRO A 156 12.81 -7.13 -1.44
N MET A 157 12.60 -5.81 -1.52
CA MET A 157 11.47 -5.21 -2.23
C MET A 157 11.60 -5.42 -3.75
N LEU A 158 12.78 -5.24 -4.32
CA LEU A 158 13.01 -5.47 -5.76
C LEU A 158 12.76 -6.94 -6.14
N ARG A 159 13.19 -7.90 -5.30
CA ARG A 159 12.86 -9.32 -5.52
C ARG A 159 11.37 -9.61 -5.44
N LEU A 160 10.66 -8.94 -4.52
CA LEU A 160 9.21 -9.05 -4.43
C LEU A 160 8.55 -8.49 -5.68
N ALA A 161 8.89 -7.29 -6.11
CA ALA A 161 8.37 -6.65 -7.32
C ALA A 161 8.57 -7.55 -8.56
N ALA A 162 9.78 -8.07 -8.77
CA ALA A 162 10.07 -8.99 -9.88
C ALA A 162 9.17 -10.25 -9.84
N ARG A 163 8.96 -10.84 -8.66
CA ARG A 163 8.08 -12.02 -8.50
C ARG A 163 6.60 -11.71 -8.72
N LEU A 164 6.21 -10.47 -8.57
CA LEU A 164 4.84 -9.98 -8.83
C LEU A 164 4.63 -9.60 -10.29
N GLY A 165 5.68 -9.65 -11.11
CA GLY A 165 5.63 -9.38 -12.54
C GLY A 165 5.97 -7.95 -12.94
N PHE A 166 6.47 -7.12 -12.02
CA PHE A 166 6.95 -5.79 -12.37
C PHE A 166 8.22 -5.86 -13.22
N ALA A 167 8.27 -5.08 -14.28
CA ALA A 167 9.51 -4.75 -14.96
C ALA A 167 10.30 -3.79 -14.06
N ILE A 168 11.62 -4.00 -13.95
CA ILE A 168 12.49 -3.20 -13.09
C ILE A 168 13.57 -2.57 -13.95
N ALA A 169 13.68 -1.25 -13.89
CA ALA A 169 14.72 -0.47 -14.56
C ALA A 169 15.39 0.49 -13.58
N SER A 170 16.62 0.87 -13.84
CA SER A 170 17.25 1.96 -13.10
C SER A 170 16.61 3.28 -13.49
N ASP A 171 16.38 4.16 -12.51
CA ASP A 171 15.96 5.53 -12.81
C ASP A 171 17.08 6.24 -13.59
N PRO A 172 16.77 6.86 -14.75
CA PRO A 172 17.77 7.54 -15.55
C PRO A 172 18.38 8.76 -14.87
N ASP A 173 17.62 9.40 -13.98
CA ASP A 173 18.03 10.63 -13.29
C ASP A 173 18.68 10.34 -11.93
N ASP A 174 18.38 9.19 -11.31
CA ASP A 174 18.95 8.77 -10.03
C ASP A 174 19.22 7.26 -9.99
N ARG A 175 20.47 6.86 -10.16
CA ARG A 175 20.87 5.45 -10.12
C ARG A 175 20.71 4.78 -8.75
N SER A 176 20.50 5.55 -7.69
CA SER A 176 20.16 4.99 -6.36
C SER A 176 18.73 4.50 -6.27
N VAL A 177 17.92 4.80 -7.28
CA VAL A 177 16.49 4.44 -7.37
C VAL A 177 16.26 3.50 -8.54
N SER A 178 15.40 2.53 -8.33
CA SER A 178 14.87 1.61 -9.35
C SER A 178 13.39 1.93 -9.57
N TYR A 179 13.00 2.00 -10.82
CA TYR A 179 11.61 2.16 -11.25
C TYR A 179 11.00 0.79 -11.54
N CYS A 180 9.87 0.51 -10.91
CA CYS A 180 9.10 -0.73 -11.06
C CYS A 180 7.78 -0.42 -11.76
N THR A 181 7.44 -1.12 -12.86
CA THR A 181 6.20 -0.91 -13.59
C THR A 181 5.62 -2.23 -14.11
#